data_55db4ae101b0b95690ceb03831e9315d
#
_entry.id   55db4ae101b0b95690ceb03831e9315d
#
_cell.length_a   1.000
_cell.length_b   1.000
_cell.length_c   1.000
_cell.angle_alpha   90.00
_cell.angle_beta   90.00
_cell.angle_gamma   90.00
#
_symmetry.space_group_name_H-M   'P 1'
#
loop_
_entity.id
_entity.type
_entity.pdbx_description
1 polymer ?
#
loop_
_entity_poly.entity_id
_entity_poly.type
_entity_poly.pdbx_seq_one_letter_code
_entity_poly.pdbx_strand_id
1 'polypeptide(L)'
;MRVNHSIHTIALRRKIRLEEVSLWRNVFYDLSERYCTGVYRKSDDEREFYMYAPQGVIINLRAAKNCGYIGVTINLNSLFYREPQRVVLFYLDKYNLKTFDRNLRELFRDAQMGAPEEFEFMRVDFSANAKTEDPLAYIALARKSGVPNGFQETYPRFDNRKRRKAINYAYSYDLTHNREEYAISLYSKANQLRDDRNAKPADRREAEGMLRFEAKYGASKLKAHF
;
A
#
# COMPACT_ATOMS: atom_id res chain seq x y z
N MET A 1 22.21 -10.48 -12.41
CA MET A 1 20.87 -9.90 -12.17
C MET A 1 21.01 -8.80 -11.12
N ARG A 2 20.68 -7.53 -11.42
CA ARG A 2 20.62 -6.47 -10.41
C ARG A 2 19.26 -6.52 -9.75
N VAL A 3 19.24 -6.67 -8.44
CA VAL A 3 18.02 -6.62 -7.64
C VAL A 3 18.00 -5.28 -6.90
N ASN A 4 17.03 -4.46 -7.21
CA ASN A 4 16.79 -3.20 -6.52
C ASN A 4 15.74 -3.44 -5.43
N HIS A 5 16.05 -3.10 -4.19
CA HIS A 5 15.14 -3.29 -3.05
C HIS A 5 14.94 -1.97 -2.29
N SER A 6 13.77 -1.83 -1.69
CA SER A 6 13.39 -0.61 -0.99
C SER A 6 12.18 -0.84 -0.09
N ILE A 7 11.94 0.10 0.83
CA ILE A 7 10.64 0.26 1.45
C ILE A 7 9.71 0.88 0.41
N HIS A 8 8.57 0.21 0.17
CA HIS A 8 7.60 0.64 -0.83
C HIS A 8 6.42 1.39 -0.22
N THR A 9 5.87 0.85 0.85
CA THR A 9 4.68 1.39 1.51
C THR A 9 4.85 1.35 3.02
N ILE A 10 4.38 2.38 3.69
CA ILE A 10 4.17 2.40 5.13
C ILE A 10 2.71 2.67 5.42
N ALA A 11 2.18 2.07 6.48
CA ALA A 11 0.88 2.41 7.02
C ALA A 11 1.03 2.85 8.47
N LEU A 12 0.47 4.00 8.77
CA LEU A 12 0.49 4.65 10.06
C LEU A 12 -0.94 4.70 10.61
N ARG A 13 -1.09 4.73 11.94
CA ARG A 13 -2.38 4.85 12.60
C ARG A 13 -2.28 5.67 13.87
N ARG A 14 -3.26 6.54 14.10
CA ARG A 14 -3.47 7.25 15.35
C ARG A 14 -4.84 6.88 15.91
N LYS A 15 -4.88 6.55 17.19
CA LYS A 15 -6.14 6.37 17.93
C LYS A 15 -6.67 7.74 18.33
N ILE A 16 -7.98 7.94 18.15
CA ILE A 16 -8.70 9.15 18.55
C ILE A 16 -9.88 8.78 19.44
N ARG A 17 -10.43 9.73 20.17
CA ARG A 17 -11.64 9.54 20.96
C ARG A 17 -12.85 9.39 20.04
N LEU A 18 -13.89 8.71 20.49
CA LEU A 18 -15.07 8.45 19.67
C LEU A 18 -15.79 9.75 19.25
N GLU A 19 -15.87 10.71 20.18
CA GLU A 19 -16.46 12.02 19.95
C GLU A 19 -15.71 12.86 18.90
N GLU A 20 -14.42 12.61 18.69
CA GLU A 20 -13.63 13.29 17.67
C GLU A 20 -13.91 12.77 16.25
N VAL A 21 -14.54 11.61 16.12
CA VAL A 21 -14.80 11.01 14.80
C VAL A 21 -15.65 11.92 13.91
N SER A 22 -16.67 12.58 14.49
CA SER A 22 -17.51 13.53 13.73
C SER A 22 -16.75 14.77 13.27
N LEU A 23 -15.85 15.28 14.11
CA LEU A 23 -14.97 16.42 13.75
C LEU A 23 -14.04 16.03 12.59
N TRP A 24 -13.40 14.87 12.71
CA TRP A 24 -12.53 14.35 11.66
C TRP A 24 -13.26 14.04 10.36
N ARG A 25 -14.54 13.65 10.43
CA ARG A 25 -15.37 13.50 9.24
C ARG A 25 -15.50 14.80 8.46
N ASN A 26 -15.72 15.93 9.15
CA ASN A 26 -15.80 17.25 8.52
C ASN A 26 -14.44 17.64 7.91
N VAL A 27 -13.33 17.42 8.65
CA VAL A 27 -11.96 17.65 8.12
C VAL A 27 -11.73 16.85 6.83
N PHE A 28 -12.20 15.60 6.74
CA PHE A 28 -12.07 14.78 5.53
C PHE A 28 -12.85 15.36 4.35
N TYR A 29 -14.06 15.89 4.57
CA TYR A 29 -14.82 16.55 3.52
C TYR A 29 -14.12 17.82 3.03
N ASP A 30 -13.66 18.68 3.94
CA ASP A 30 -12.92 19.91 3.59
C ASP A 30 -11.64 19.60 2.80
N LEU A 31 -10.91 18.56 3.22
CA LEU A 31 -9.71 18.10 2.52
C LEU A 31 -10.04 17.53 1.13
N SER A 32 -11.16 16.80 1.00
CA SER A 32 -11.57 16.24 -0.30
C SER A 32 -11.90 17.33 -1.31
N GLU A 33 -12.52 18.41 -0.87
CA GLU A 33 -12.76 19.60 -1.71
C GLU A 33 -11.45 20.26 -2.10
N ARG A 34 -10.55 20.50 -1.13
CA ARG A 34 -9.24 21.10 -1.38
C ARG A 34 -8.39 20.31 -2.36
N TYR A 35 -8.38 18.98 -2.26
CA TYR A 35 -7.61 18.11 -3.14
C TYR A 35 -8.35 17.69 -4.40
N CYS A 36 -9.57 18.16 -4.62
CA CYS A 36 -10.43 17.73 -5.72
C CYS A 36 -10.58 16.20 -5.79
N THR A 37 -10.64 15.54 -4.65
CA THR A 37 -10.81 14.10 -4.51
C THR A 37 -12.13 13.78 -3.82
N GLY A 38 -12.77 12.68 -4.17
CA GLY A 38 -13.99 12.25 -3.46
C GLY A 38 -13.69 11.58 -2.13
N VAL A 39 -14.58 11.73 -1.15
CA VAL A 39 -14.60 10.89 0.03
C VAL A 39 -15.35 9.61 -0.31
N TYR A 40 -14.66 8.48 -0.18
CA TYR A 40 -15.25 7.17 -0.44
C TYR A 40 -15.67 6.52 0.89
N ARG A 41 -16.91 6.01 0.96
CA ARG A 41 -17.41 5.20 2.08
C ARG A 41 -17.24 3.72 1.74
N LYS A 42 -16.66 2.94 2.63
CA LYS A 42 -16.45 1.49 2.41
C LYS A 42 -17.62 0.65 2.90
N SER A 43 -18.40 1.13 3.85
CA SER A 43 -19.53 0.41 4.43
C SER A 43 -20.78 1.28 4.49
N ASP A 44 -21.95 0.65 4.40
CA ASP A 44 -23.25 1.32 4.59
C ASP A 44 -23.43 1.85 6.03
N ASP A 45 -22.63 1.33 6.99
CA ASP A 45 -22.63 1.71 8.41
C ASP A 45 -22.01 3.09 8.69
N GLU A 46 -21.54 3.82 7.69
CA GLU A 46 -20.84 5.11 7.84
C GLU A 46 -19.65 5.07 8.82
N ARG A 47 -19.05 3.89 9.02
CA ARG A 47 -17.94 3.69 9.98
C ARG A 47 -16.57 3.82 9.39
N GLU A 48 -16.46 3.76 8.07
CA GLU A 48 -15.16 3.87 7.37
C GLU A 48 -15.25 4.88 6.23
N PHE A 49 -14.35 5.84 6.23
CA PHE A 49 -14.18 6.85 5.20
C PHE A 49 -12.77 6.77 4.64
N TYR A 50 -12.63 6.95 3.34
CA TYR A 50 -11.35 6.98 2.64
C TYR A 50 -11.26 8.24 1.79
N MET A 51 -10.09 8.86 1.79
CA MET A 51 -9.73 9.96 0.92
C MET A 51 -8.38 9.65 0.25
N TYR A 52 -8.27 9.97 -1.02
CA TYR A 52 -7.04 9.84 -1.78
C TYR A 52 -6.40 11.21 -1.94
N ALA A 53 -5.25 11.43 -1.30
CA ALA A 53 -4.47 12.64 -1.50
C ALA A 53 -3.72 12.57 -2.84
N PRO A 54 -3.44 13.73 -3.48
CA PRO A 54 -2.83 13.78 -4.82
C PRO A 54 -1.49 13.06 -4.94
N GLN A 55 -0.73 12.98 -3.85
CA GLN A 55 0.58 12.34 -3.81
C GLN A 55 0.54 10.80 -3.70
N GLY A 56 -0.60 10.16 -3.96
CA GLY A 56 -0.74 8.70 -3.83
C GLY A 56 -0.81 8.23 -2.36
N VAL A 57 -1.22 9.12 -1.47
CA VAL A 57 -1.46 8.82 -0.05
C VAL A 57 -2.94 8.53 0.14
N ILE A 58 -3.23 7.49 0.91
CA ILE A 58 -4.59 7.15 1.30
C ILE A 58 -4.75 7.52 2.77
N ILE A 59 -5.70 8.39 3.07
CA ILE A 59 -6.08 8.74 4.43
C ILE A 59 -7.43 8.09 4.71
N ASN A 60 -7.55 7.42 5.85
CA ASN A 60 -8.81 6.79 6.24
C ASN A 60 -9.19 7.14 7.67
N LEU A 61 -10.48 7.27 7.89
CA LEU A 61 -11.11 7.43 9.19
C LEU A 61 -11.97 6.20 9.45
N ARG A 62 -11.79 5.57 10.59
CA ARG A 62 -12.58 4.42 11.01
C ARG A 62 -13.14 4.61 12.40
N ALA A 63 -14.45 4.47 12.56
CA ALA A 63 -15.10 4.37 13.85
C ALA A 63 -15.14 2.92 14.33
N ALA A 64 -14.74 2.69 15.57
CA ALA A 64 -14.90 1.43 16.31
C ALA A 64 -15.87 1.63 17.48
N LYS A 65 -16.18 0.54 18.21
CA LYS A 65 -17.19 0.59 19.30
C LYS A 65 -16.90 1.66 20.37
N ASN A 66 -15.62 1.82 20.74
CA ASN A 66 -15.21 2.68 21.87
C ASN A 66 -14.17 3.73 21.50
N CYS A 67 -13.79 3.86 20.25
CA CYS A 67 -12.78 4.83 19.80
C CYS A 67 -12.87 5.02 18.30
N GLY A 68 -12.15 6.01 17.77
CA GLY A 68 -11.87 6.17 16.35
C GLY A 68 -10.40 5.89 16.02
N TYR A 69 -10.13 5.77 14.74
CA TYR A 69 -8.77 5.65 14.21
C TYR A 69 -8.62 6.49 12.94
N ILE A 70 -7.54 7.24 12.88
CA ILE A 70 -7.07 7.85 11.63
C ILE A 70 -5.93 6.98 11.11
N GLY A 71 -6.04 6.52 9.89
CA GLY A 71 -4.99 5.76 9.21
C GLY A 71 -4.43 6.52 8.03
N VAL A 72 -3.14 6.36 7.78
CA VAL A 72 -2.46 6.94 6.63
C VAL A 72 -1.64 5.85 5.97
N THR A 73 -1.91 5.58 4.69
CA THR A 73 -1.12 4.63 3.90
C THR A 73 -0.35 5.42 2.85
N ILE A 74 0.96 5.30 2.88
CA ILE A 74 1.89 6.12 2.11
C ILE A 74 2.71 5.21 1.20
N ASN A 75 2.63 5.42 -0.10
CA ASN A 75 3.64 4.95 -1.02
C ASN A 75 4.82 5.93 -0.98
N LEU A 76 6.00 5.46 -0.57
CA LEU A 76 7.14 6.34 -0.31
C LEU A 76 7.61 7.08 -1.55
N ASN A 77 7.63 6.40 -2.69
CA ASN A 77 7.97 7.03 -3.96
C ASN A 77 7.00 8.13 -4.34
N SER A 78 5.70 7.83 -4.24
CA SER A 78 4.67 8.81 -4.63
C SER A 78 4.74 10.06 -3.77
N LEU A 79 4.97 9.91 -2.46
CA LEU A 79 5.14 11.05 -1.58
C LEU A 79 6.45 11.81 -1.85
N PHE A 80 7.55 11.10 -2.13
CA PHE A 80 8.84 11.72 -2.42
C PHE A 80 8.80 12.57 -3.70
N TYR A 81 8.27 12.02 -4.78
CA TYR A 81 8.15 12.70 -6.07
C TYR A 81 6.91 13.61 -6.17
N ARG A 82 6.05 13.60 -5.17
CA ARG A 82 4.76 14.33 -5.12
C ARG A 82 3.81 14.00 -6.27
N GLU A 83 3.98 12.81 -6.86
CA GLU A 83 3.13 12.29 -7.92
C GLU A 83 3.03 10.76 -7.83
N PRO A 84 1.96 10.14 -8.34
CA PRO A 84 1.82 8.70 -8.32
C PRO A 84 2.96 8.00 -9.06
N GLN A 85 3.73 7.18 -8.34
CA GLN A 85 4.81 6.35 -8.87
C GLN A 85 4.41 4.89 -8.84
N ARG A 86 4.55 4.18 -9.96
CA ARG A 86 4.07 2.80 -10.10
C ARG A 86 5.16 1.76 -10.27
N VAL A 87 6.27 2.14 -10.84
CA VAL A 87 7.35 1.22 -11.23
C VAL A 87 8.59 1.40 -10.37
N VAL A 88 9.04 2.64 -10.21
CA VAL A 88 10.25 3.00 -9.48
C VAL A 88 10.16 2.60 -8.01
N LEU A 89 11.27 2.16 -7.42
CA LEU A 89 11.41 1.93 -5.98
C LEU A 89 12.15 3.09 -5.31
N PHE A 90 11.75 3.40 -4.10
CA PHE A 90 12.37 4.46 -3.30
C PHE A 90 13.63 3.94 -2.61
N TYR A 91 14.75 4.64 -2.80
CA TYR A 91 16.01 4.31 -2.14
C TYR A 91 16.18 5.16 -0.88
N LEU A 92 16.39 4.49 0.25
CA LEU A 92 16.66 5.13 1.52
C LEU A 92 18.15 5.47 1.64
N ASP A 93 18.49 6.69 1.28
CA ASP A 93 19.77 7.31 1.65
C ASP A 93 19.49 8.54 2.53
N LYS A 94 20.57 9.13 3.09
CA LYS A 94 20.44 10.29 4.01
C LYS A 94 19.78 11.51 3.35
N TYR A 95 19.97 11.69 2.06
CA TYR A 95 19.44 12.83 1.32
C TYR A 95 17.95 12.63 1.03
N ASN A 96 17.60 11.47 0.50
CA ASN A 96 16.23 11.10 0.20
C ASN A 96 15.35 11.06 1.46
N LEU A 97 15.91 10.59 2.58
CA LEU A 97 15.20 10.55 3.85
C LEU A 97 14.80 11.95 4.36
N LYS A 98 15.70 12.94 4.25
CA LYS A 98 15.39 14.34 4.62
C LYS A 98 14.27 14.93 3.77
N THR A 99 14.30 14.69 2.47
CA THR A 99 13.27 15.15 1.54
C THR A 99 11.93 14.45 1.83
N PHE A 100 11.96 13.15 2.09
CA PHE A 100 10.79 12.38 2.47
C PHE A 100 10.17 12.89 3.77
N ASP A 101 10.97 13.09 4.83
CA ASP A 101 10.50 13.62 6.12
C ASP A 101 9.84 14.99 5.95
N ARG A 102 10.47 15.89 5.19
CA ARG A 102 9.87 17.19 4.88
C ARG A 102 8.52 17.05 4.20
N ASN A 103 8.43 16.24 3.14
CA ASN A 103 7.18 16.05 2.39
C ASN A 103 6.09 15.39 3.27
N LEU A 104 6.49 14.49 4.18
CA LEU A 104 5.58 13.86 5.13
C LEU A 104 5.00 14.89 6.11
N ARG A 105 5.86 15.74 6.69
CA ARG A 105 5.43 16.80 7.63
C ARG A 105 4.54 17.84 6.95
N GLU A 106 4.86 18.21 5.70
CA GLU A 106 4.00 19.08 4.90
C GLU A 106 2.62 18.46 4.67
N LEU A 107 2.55 17.18 4.27
CA LEU A 107 1.29 16.46 4.10
C LEU A 107 0.47 16.44 5.40
N PHE A 108 1.09 16.11 6.54
CA PHE A 108 0.41 16.04 7.83
C PHE A 108 -0.11 17.40 8.28
N ARG A 109 0.68 18.46 8.09
CA ARG A 109 0.26 19.84 8.36
C ARG A 109 -0.92 20.24 7.48
N ASP A 110 -0.82 20.01 6.16
CA ASP A 110 -1.84 20.40 5.20
C ASP A 110 -3.15 19.62 5.42
N ALA A 111 -3.05 18.37 5.86
CA ALA A 111 -4.19 17.53 6.24
C ALA A 111 -4.65 17.72 7.69
N GLN A 112 -4.07 18.65 8.43
CA GLN A 112 -4.40 18.96 9.83
C GLN A 112 -4.34 17.74 10.77
N MET A 113 -3.47 16.76 10.46
CA MET A 113 -3.40 15.49 11.19
C MET A 113 -2.54 15.52 12.45
N GLY A 114 -1.88 16.63 12.76
CA GLY A 114 -0.90 16.73 13.84
C GLY A 114 0.49 16.30 13.37
N ALA A 115 1.35 15.88 14.30
CA ALA A 115 2.70 15.45 13.97
C ALA A 115 2.75 13.96 13.57
N PRO A 116 3.59 13.55 12.59
CA PRO A 116 3.74 12.14 12.22
C PRO A 116 4.12 11.24 13.41
N GLU A 117 4.82 11.76 14.39
CA GLU A 117 5.26 11.08 15.60
C GLU A 117 4.11 10.67 16.55
N GLU A 118 2.92 11.23 16.36
CA GLU A 118 1.70 10.84 17.09
C GLU A 118 1.07 9.56 16.53
N PHE A 119 1.62 9.04 15.41
CA PHE A 119 1.10 7.87 14.74
C PHE A 119 1.97 6.65 14.99
N GLU A 120 1.32 5.50 15.21
CA GLU A 120 1.97 4.20 15.32
C GLU A 120 2.17 3.56 13.94
N PHE A 121 3.31 2.90 13.74
CA PHE A 121 3.51 2.04 12.57
C PHE A 121 2.61 0.81 12.63
N MET A 122 1.81 0.62 11.60
CA MET A 122 0.89 -0.51 11.45
C MET A 122 1.36 -1.52 10.43
N ARG A 123 2.09 -1.07 9.40
CA ARG A 123 2.60 -1.92 8.33
C ARG A 123 3.76 -1.26 7.63
N VAL A 124 4.72 -2.09 7.24
CA VAL A 124 5.80 -1.71 6.32
C VAL A 124 5.87 -2.76 5.22
N ASP A 125 5.86 -2.33 3.98
CA ASP A 125 6.02 -3.19 2.81
C ASP A 125 7.40 -2.94 2.19
N PHE A 126 8.19 -4.00 2.11
CA PHE A 126 9.46 -4.01 1.38
C PHE A 126 9.21 -4.55 -0.02
N SER A 127 9.85 -3.96 -1.02
CA SER A 127 9.76 -4.42 -2.40
C SER A 127 11.13 -4.59 -3.03
N ALA A 128 11.23 -5.56 -3.91
CA ALA A 128 12.38 -5.75 -4.78
C ALA A 128 11.92 -5.99 -6.21
N ASN A 129 12.61 -5.37 -7.17
CA ASN A 129 12.39 -5.57 -8.59
C ASN A 129 13.55 -6.33 -9.21
N ALA A 130 13.23 -7.30 -10.07
CA ALA A 130 14.20 -8.01 -10.90
C ALA A 130 13.73 -7.99 -12.35
N LYS A 131 14.62 -7.66 -13.28
CA LYS A 131 14.36 -7.83 -14.71
C LYS A 131 14.65 -9.26 -15.11
N THR A 132 13.73 -9.88 -15.84
CA THR A 132 13.80 -11.25 -16.34
C THR A 132 13.11 -11.33 -17.69
N GLU A 133 13.49 -12.30 -18.51
CA GLU A 133 12.86 -12.54 -19.81
C GLU A 133 11.44 -13.07 -19.67
N ASP A 134 11.17 -13.89 -18.65
CA ASP A 134 9.86 -14.48 -18.41
C ASP A 134 9.47 -14.44 -16.92
N PRO A 135 8.85 -13.35 -16.45
CA PRO A 135 8.34 -13.26 -15.08
C PRO A 135 7.32 -14.35 -14.73
N LEU A 136 6.55 -14.83 -15.69
CA LEU A 136 5.49 -15.83 -15.44
C LEU A 136 6.09 -17.22 -15.17
N ALA A 137 7.19 -17.57 -15.85
CA ALA A 137 7.91 -18.81 -15.58
C ALA A 137 8.46 -18.84 -14.15
N TYR A 138 8.99 -17.72 -13.64
CA TYR A 138 9.46 -17.62 -12.24
C TYR A 138 8.31 -17.74 -11.24
N ILE A 139 7.16 -17.14 -11.52
CA ILE A 139 5.96 -17.28 -10.68
C ILE A 139 5.48 -18.73 -10.66
N ALA A 140 5.43 -19.38 -11.82
CA ALA A 140 5.05 -20.77 -11.93
C ALA A 140 6.04 -21.69 -11.19
N LEU A 141 7.35 -21.42 -11.27
CA LEU A 141 8.38 -22.16 -10.53
C LEU A 141 8.21 -22.00 -9.02
N ALA A 142 8.03 -20.76 -8.54
CA ALA A 142 7.80 -20.48 -7.13
C ALA A 142 6.58 -21.24 -6.59
N ARG A 143 5.48 -21.28 -7.37
CA ARG A 143 4.28 -22.04 -7.00
C ARG A 143 4.54 -23.56 -6.97
N LYS A 144 5.31 -24.09 -7.92
CA LYS A 144 5.70 -25.51 -7.94
C LYS A 144 6.61 -25.91 -6.79
N SER A 145 7.38 -24.96 -6.23
CA SER A 145 8.24 -25.20 -5.06
C SER A 145 7.44 -25.45 -3.77
N GLY A 146 6.12 -25.23 -3.81
CA GLY A 146 5.22 -25.44 -2.69
C GLY A 146 5.14 -24.24 -1.74
N VAL A 147 4.23 -24.34 -0.79
CA VAL A 147 3.98 -23.30 0.21
C VAL A 147 4.89 -23.54 1.42
N PRO A 148 5.68 -22.52 1.86
CA PRO A 148 6.52 -22.66 3.05
C PRO A 148 5.70 -22.94 4.32
N ASN A 149 6.32 -23.58 5.30
CA ASN A 149 5.68 -23.87 6.59
C ASN A 149 5.17 -22.58 7.26
N GLY A 150 3.93 -22.61 7.75
CA GLY A 150 3.28 -21.48 8.39
C GLY A 150 2.60 -20.50 7.43
N PHE A 151 2.76 -20.70 6.13
CA PHE A 151 2.07 -19.90 5.11
C PHE A 151 0.93 -20.68 4.47
N GLN A 152 0.03 -19.91 3.89
CA GLN A 152 -1.01 -20.40 2.98
C GLN A 152 -1.02 -19.56 1.73
N GLU A 153 -1.27 -20.16 0.57
CA GLU A 153 -1.48 -19.42 -0.67
C GLU A 153 -2.81 -18.69 -0.57
N THR A 154 -2.77 -17.39 -0.81
CA THR A 154 -3.97 -16.55 -0.80
C THR A 154 -4.60 -16.58 -2.17
N TYR A 155 -5.60 -17.45 -2.33
CA TYR A 155 -6.43 -17.44 -3.52
C TYR A 155 -7.32 -16.19 -3.50
N PRO A 156 -7.43 -15.46 -4.60
CA PRO A 156 -8.44 -14.44 -4.72
C PRO A 156 -9.81 -15.12 -4.49
N ARG A 157 -10.53 -14.70 -3.45
CA ARG A 157 -11.87 -15.23 -3.19
C ARG A 157 -12.69 -15.07 -4.46
N PHE A 158 -13.20 -16.17 -5.00
CA PHE A 158 -14.10 -16.18 -6.14
C PHE A 158 -15.38 -15.43 -5.76
N ASP A 159 -15.38 -14.13 -5.96
CA ASP A 159 -16.60 -13.36 -6.05
C ASP A 159 -17.09 -13.53 -7.50
N ASN A 160 -18.15 -14.35 -7.69
CA ASN A 160 -18.75 -14.62 -8.98
C ASN A 160 -19.16 -13.37 -9.78
N ARG A 161 -19.15 -12.20 -9.14
CA ARG A 161 -19.45 -10.89 -9.76
C ARG A 161 -18.24 -10.21 -10.41
N LYS A 162 -17.00 -10.72 -10.23
CA LYS A 162 -15.79 -10.06 -10.76
C LYS A 162 -14.85 -11.06 -11.43
N ARG A 163 -15.03 -11.31 -12.72
CA ARG A 163 -14.08 -12.00 -13.61
C ARG A 163 -12.61 -11.49 -13.49
N ARG A 164 -12.39 -10.30 -12.92
CA ARG A 164 -11.06 -9.69 -12.74
C ARG A 164 -10.14 -10.40 -11.74
N LYS A 165 -10.67 -11.17 -10.78
CA LYS A 165 -9.83 -11.84 -9.77
C LYS A 165 -9.15 -13.12 -10.27
N ALA A 166 -9.74 -13.80 -11.27
CA ALA A 166 -9.11 -14.96 -11.90
C ALA A 166 -7.83 -14.58 -12.68
N ILE A 167 -7.75 -13.34 -13.19
CA ILE A 167 -6.61 -12.83 -13.94
C ILE A 167 -5.39 -12.65 -13.02
N ASN A 168 -5.58 -12.16 -11.78
CA ASN A 168 -4.49 -11.95 -10.85
C ASN A 168 -3.74 -13.24 -10.50
N TYR A 169 -4.44 -14.36 -10.41
CA TYR A 169 -3.84 -15.67 -10.15
C TYR A 169 -2.82 -16.10 -11.21
N ALA A 170 -3.06 -15.75 -12.47
CA ALA A 170 -2.18 -16.14 -13.57
C ALA A 170 -0.80 -15.46 -13.52
N TYR A 171 -0.71 -14.27 -12.92
CA TYR A 171 0.52 -13.48 -12.88
C TYR A 171 0.98 -13.06 -11.49
N SER A 172 0.39 -13.61 -10.43
CA SER A 172 0.83 -13.40 -9.05
C SER A 172 0.85 -14.69 -8.24
N TYR A 173 1.74 -14.77 -7.25
CA TYR A 173 1.81 -15.79 -6.23
C TYR A 173 1.85 -15.11 -4.88
N ASP A 174 0.75 -15.18 -4.14
CA ASP A 174 0.53 -14.46 -2.90
C ASP A 174 0.43 -15.45 -1.74
N LEU A 175 1.26 -15.23 -0.72
CA LEU A 175 1.34 -16.05 0.48
C LEU A 175 1.02 -15.18 1.71
N THR A 176 0.16 -15.68 2.58
CA THR A 176 -0.10 -15.09 3.90
C THR A 176 0.33 -16.05 5.00
N HIS A 177 1.01 -15.53 6.00
CA HIS A 177 1.25 -16.29 7.22
C HIS A 177 -0.06 -16.41 8.01
N ASN A 178 -0.25 -17.53 8.74
CA ASN A 178 -1.51 -17.90 9.41
C ASN A 178 -2.14 -16.82 10.31
N ARG A 179 -1.39 -15.79 10.68
CA ARG A 179 -1.87 -14.65 11.50
C ARG A 179 -2.04 -13.35 10.73
N GLU A 180 -1.96 -13.38 9.38
CA GLU A 180 -2.08 -12.21 8.49
C GLU A 180 -1.15 -11.03 8.78
N GLU A 181 -0.19 -11.18 9.72
CA GLU A 181 0.76 -10.13 10.09
C GLU A 181 2.01 -10.09 9.22
N TYR A 182 2.16 -11.11 8.39
CA TYR A 182 3.23 -11.23 7.42
C TYR A 182 2.69 -11.82 6.13
N ALA A 183 2.97 -11.17 5.02
CA ALA A 183 2.56 -11.66 3.71
C ALA A 183 3.70 -11.44 2.69
N ILE A 184 3.76 -12.32 1.72
CA ILE A 184 4.70 -12.26 0.60
C ILE A 184 3.90 -12.28 -0.68
N SER A 185 4.27 -11.42 -1.63
CA SER A 185 3.71 -11.39 -2.98
C SER A 185 4.83 -11.43 -4.00
N LEU A 186 4.69 -12.28 -5.00
CA LEU A 186 5.55 -12.36 -6.18
C LEU A 186 4.68 -12.20 -7.41
N TYR A 187 4.94 -11.18 -8.23
CA TYR A 187 4.08 -10.90 -9.38
C TYR A 187 4.77 -10.22 -10.55
N SER A 188 4.19 -10.39 -11.74
CA SER A 188 4.58 -9.67 -12.94
C SER A 188 4.04 -8.24 -12.88
N LYS A 189 4.96 -7.25 -12.78
CA LYS A 189 4.58 -5.84 -12.68
C LYS A 189 3.89 -5.33 -13.95
N ALA A 190 4.31 -5.78 -15.11
CA ALA A 190 3.68 -5.41 -16.38
C ALA A 190 2.21 -5.87 -16.44
N ASN A 191 1.93 -7.11 -16.02
CA ASN A 191 0.56 -7.62 -16.01
C ASN A 191 -0.31 -6.90 -14.99
N GLN A 192 0.24 -6.60 -13.79
CA GLN A 192 -0.47 -5.78 -12.80
C GLN A 192 -0.87 -4.41 -13.38
N LEU A 193 0.04 -3.74 -14.09
CA LEU A 193 -0.22 -2.42 -14.68
C LEU A 193 -1.14 -2.45 -15.90
N ARG A 194 -1.33 -3.60 -16.56
CA ARG A 194 -2.36 -3.75 -17.60
C ARG A 194 -3.77 -3.63 -17.03
N ASP A 195 -3.96 -4.10 -15.79
CA ASP A 195 -5.25 -4.02 -15.10
C ASP A 195 -5.47 -2.67 -14.41
N ASP A 196 -4.41 -1.88 -14.21
CA ASP A 196 -4.52 -0.53 -13.65
C ASP A 196 -4.92 0.47 -14.75
N ARG A 197 -6.16 0.97 -14.66
CA ARG A 197 -6.71 1.96 -15.61
C ARG A 197 -5.95 3.29 -15.59
N ASN A 198 -5.28 3.60 -14.48
CA ASN A 198 -4.55 4.84 -14.30
C ASN A 198 -3.07 4.71 -14.68
N ALA A 199 -2.60 3.52 -15.07
CA ALA A 199 -1.22 3.31 -15.50
C ALA A 199 -0.97 3.94 -16.86
N LYS A 200 0.07 4.78 -16.92
CA LYS A 200 0.51 5.41 -18.16
C LYS A 200 1.15 4.37 -19.10
N PRO A 201 1.11 4.58 -20.44
CA PRO A 201 1.81 3.69 -21.38
C PRO A 201 3.32 3.58 -21.10
N ALA A 202 3.95 4.63 -20.60
CA ALA A 202 5.36 4.62 -20.20
C ALA A 202 5.62 3.66 -19.05
N ASP A 203 4.77 3.70 -17.99
CA ASP A 203 4.89 2.78 -16.84
C ASP A 203 4.78 1.32 -17.28
N ARG A 204 3.90 1.02 -18.22
CA ARG A 204 3.70 -0.34 -18.75
C ARG A 204 4.94 -0.83 -19.51
N ARG A 205 5.54 0.02 -20.36
CA ARG A 205 6.78 -0.32 -21.07
C ARG A 205 7.95 -0.52 -20.11
N GLU A 206 8.11 0.36 -19.13
CA GLU A 206 9.15 0.25 -18.11
C GLU A 206 9.03 -1.05 -17.30
N ALA A 207 7.81 -1.48 -17.03
CA ALA A 207 7.51 -2.69 -16.27
C ALA A 207 7.67 -3.99 -17.07
N GLU A 208 7.90 -3.95 -18.38
CA GLU A 208 8.12 -5.16 -19.20
C GLU A 208 9.28 -5.99 -18.66
N GLY A 209 9.06 -7.30 -18.53
CA GLY A 209 10.04 -8.23 -17.96
C GLY A 209 10.31 -8.03 -16.46
N MET A 210 9.53 -7.20 -15.75
CA MET A 210 9.75 -6.94 -14.33
C MET A 210 8.98 -7.93 -13.46
N LEU A 211 9.73 -8.70 -12.70
CA LEU A 211 9.26 -9.51 -11.59
C LEU A 211 9.39 -8.69 -10.30
N ARG A 212 8.31 -8.50 -9.58
CA ARG A 212 8.31 -7.81 -8.28
C ARG A 212 8.04 -8.78 -7.14
N PHE A 213 8.88 -8.68 -6.14
CA PHE A 213 8.69 -9.31 -4.84
C PHE A 213 8.27 -8.24 -3.83
N GLU A 214 7.29 -8.54 -3.00
CA GLU A 214 6.88 -7.69 -1.87
C GLU A 214 6.77 -8.54 -0.60
N ALA A 215 7.29 -8.00 0.50
CA ALA A 215 7.12 -8.56 1.84
C ALA A 215 6.43 -7.52 2.73
N LYS A 216 5.28 -7.88 3.30
CA LYS A 216 4.44 -7.01 4.13
C LYS A 216 4.58 -7.45 5.58
N TYR A 217 4.98 -6.52 6.44
CA TYR A 217 5.10 -6.75 7.87
C TYR A 217 4.06 -5.94 8.62
N GLY A 218 3.20 -6.59 9.39
CA GLY A 218 2.22 -5.94 10.26
C GLY A 218 2.81 -5.50 11.60
N ALA A 219 2.01 -4.78 12.39
CA ALA A 219 2.42 -4.11 13.63
C ALA A 219 3.07 -5.04 14.65
N SER A 220 2.57 -6.25 14.86
CA SER A 220 3.11 -7.18 15.85
C SER A 220 4.52 -7.65 15.48
N LYS A 221 4.78 -7.88 14.20
CA LYS A 221 6.12 -8.24 13.70
C LYS A 221 7.09 -7.06 13.81
N LEU A 222 6.64 -5.84 13.52
CA LEU A 222 7.47 -4.64 13.68
C LEU A 222 7.86 -4.45 15.14
N LYS A 223 6.94 -4.57 16.09
CA LYS A 223 7.22 -4.46 17.54
C LYS A 223 8.15 -5.56 18.08
N ALA A 224 8.24 -6.71 17.43
CA ALA A 224 9.14 -7.79 17.84
C ALA A 224 10.60 -7.60 17.37
N HIS A 225 10.83 -6.70 16.41
CA HIS A 225 12.14 -6.50 15.77
C HIS A 225 12.72 -5.09 15.94
N PHE A 226 11.91 -4.14 16.38
CA PHE A 226 12.27 -2.74 16.63
C PHE A 226 11.78 -2.27 18.00
#